data_690683228a100ef7eba248e253c68ba4
#
_entry.id   690683228a100ef7eba248e253c68ba4
#
_cell.length_a   1.000
_cell.length_b   1.000
_cell.length_c   1.000
_cell.angle_alpha   90.00
_cell.angle_beta   90.00
_cell.angle_gamma   90.00
#
_symmetry.space_group_name_H-M   'P 1'
#
loop_
_entity.id
_entity.type
_entity.pdbx_description
1 polymer ?
#
loop_
_entity_poly.entity_id
_entity_poly.type
_entity_poly.pdbx_seq_one_letter_code
_entity_poly.pdbx_strand_id
1 'polypeptide(L)'
;GNIIESLGGEVVVFGTPAEEGGDNGSAKASFVNEGLFDNIDAALMFHPANKNSVTQKTQTVEPVDIEFFGKTAHAAGSPEKGINALHALIHFYNTLHSHQTGKFKNLNIHGVITDGGKAPNVIPDYAKARFYIRGATSNESREAVNTIKDILTGIDKAFNTTSKLTYFQNRVDHFVLTPEFDKLFSNIYEDYTGLTIEKGQIKPGGSTDAANVSHVTP
;
A
#
# COMPACT_ATOMS: atom_id res chain seq x y z
N GLY A 1 -34.53 7.58 -5.24
CA GLY A 1 -35.68 8.06 -4.66
C GLY A 1 -36.84 7.08 -4.53
N ASN A 2 -37.81 7.12 -5.41
CA ASN A 2 -39.13 6.44 -5.29
C ASN A 2 -39.08 4.90 -5.15
N ILE A 3 -38.02 4.24 -5.64
CA ILE A 3 -37.90 2.77 -5.57
C ILE A 3 -37.60 2.32 -4.14
N ILE A 4 -36.77 3.04 -3.41
CA ILE A 4 -36.39 2.69 -2.02
C ILE A 4 -37.60 2.79 -1.10
N GLU A 5 -38.45 3.80 -1.28
CA GLU A 5 -39.67 3.96 -0.50
C GLU A 5 -40.63 2.78 -0.66
N SER A 6 -40.64 2.13 -1.84
CA SER A 6 -41.51 0.99 -2.12
C SER A 6 -40.93 -0.37 -1.72
N LEU A 7 -39.59 -0.51 -1.78
CA LEU A 7 -38.90 -1.78 -1.49
C LEU A 7 -38.42 -1.87 -0.02
N GLY A 8 -38.29 -0.74 0.65
CA GLY A 8 -37.58 -0.62 1.94
C GLY A 8 -36.06 -0.64 1.74
N GLY A 9 -35.32 -0.30 2.78
CA GLY A 9 -33.88 -0.24 2.77
C GLY A 9 -33.33 1.19 2.78
N GLU A 10 -32.02 1.30 2.67
CA GLU A 10 -31.27 2.55 2.73
C GLU A 10 -30.17 2.55 1.66
N VAL A 11 -29.86 3.72 1.10
CA VAL A 11 -28.68 3.95 0.27
C VAL A 11 -27.80 4.97 0.95
N VAL A 12 -26.59 4.54 1.28
CA VAL A 12 -25.57 5.37 1.92
C VAL A 12 -24.51 5.75 0.87
N VAL A 13 -24.15 7.02 0.80
CA VAL A 13 -23.08 7.53 -0.08
C VAL A 13 -21.90 7.94 0.76
N PHE A 14 -20.76 7.29 0.54
CA PHE A 14 -19.49 7.60 1.20
C PHE A 14 -18.63 8.51 0.33
N GLY A 15 -18.30 9.70 0.84
CA GLY A 15 -17.26 10.56 0.24
C GLY A 15 -15.88 10.13 0.71
N THR A 16 -15.09 9.49 -0.15
CA THR A 16 -13.83 8.84 0.22
C THR A 16 -12.63 9.49 -0.49
N PRO A 17 -11.99 10.53 0.11
CA PRO A 17 -10.88 11.24 -0.50
C PRO A 17 -9.57 10.44 -0.49
N ALA A 18 -8.56 10.95 -1.24
CA ALA A 18 -7.17 10.49 -1.24
C ALA A 18 -6.99 9.01 -1.63
N GLU A 19 -7.72 8.53 -2.64
CA GLU A 19 -7.54 7.18 -3.19
C GLU A 19 -6.16 7.02 -3.85
N GLU A 20 -5.68 8.05 -4.55
CA GLU A 20 -4.39 8.08 -5.25
C GLU A 20 -3.16 8.06 -4.30
N GLY A 21 -3.39 7.99 -3.00
CA GLY A 21 -2.35 7.90 -1.99
C GLY A 21 -1.89 9.25 -1.46
N GLY A 22 -0.66 9.28 -0.94
CA GLY A 22 -0.09 10.42 -0.22
C GLY A 22 -0.21 10.27 1.29
N ASP A 23 0.30 11.26 2.04
CA ASP A 23 0.30 11.19 3.50
C ASP A 23 -1.13 11.12 4.04
N ASN A 24 -1.39 10.12 4.91
CA ASN A 24 -2.70 9.77 5.45
C ASN A 24 -3.75 9.39 4.38
N GLY A 25 -3.33 8.98 3.18
CA GLY A 25 -4.21 8.58 2.09
C GLY A 25 -4.97 7.27 2.31
N SER A 26 -5.81 6.91 1.33
CA SER A 26 -6.66 5.70 1.31
C SER A 26 -7.78 5.74 2.35
N ALA A 27 -8.71 6.71 2.21
CA ALA A 27 -9.78 6.96 3.18
C ALA A 27 -10.76 5.79 3.34
N LYS A 28 -10.97 4.95 2.29
CA LYS A 28 -11.85 3.77 2.42
C LYS A 28 -11.31 2.78 3.45
N ALA A 29 -9.98 2.63 3.54
CA ALA A 29 -9.38 1.82 4.59
C ALA A 29 -9.60 2.40 5.99
N SER A 30 -9.56 3.73 6.16
CA SER A 30 -9.95 4.39 7.42
C SER A 30 -11.39 4.10 7.79
N PHE A 31 -12.32 4.21 6.83
CA PHE A 31 -13.74 3.97 7.05
C PHE A 31 -14.02 2.52 7.47
N VAL A 32 -13.30 1.56 6.87
CA VAL A 32 -13.36 0.15 7.30
C VAL A 32 -12.88 -0.01 8.74
N ASN A 33 -11.73 0.60 9.07
CA ASN A 33 -11.15 0.52 10.42
C ASN A 33 -12.06 1.14 11.51
N GLU A 34 -12.85 2.16 11.15
CA GLU A 34 -13.82 2.82 12.04
C GLU A 34 -15.19 2.13 12.03
N GLY A 35 -15.36 1.00 11.32
CA GLY A 35 -16.59 0.22 11.31
C GLY A 35 -17.75 0.84 10.51
N LEU A 36 -17.49 1.80 9.62
CA LEU A 36 -18.55 2.47 8.87
C LEU A 36 -19.25 1.55 7.85
N PHE A 37 -18.70 0.39 7.58
CA PHE A 37 -19.29 -0.63 6.69
C PHE A 37 -19.96 -1.78 7.43
N ASP A 38 -19.99 -1.79 8.79
CA ASP A 38 -20.49 -2.93 9.58
C ASP A 38 -21.99 -3.24 9.34
N ASN A 39 -22.76 -2.25 8.92
CA ASN A 39 -24.20 -2.41 8.64
C ASN A 39 -24.52 -2.20 7.15
N ILE A 40 -23.53 -2.37 6.26
CA ILE A 40 -23.71 -2.24 4.81
C ILE A 40 -23.74 -3.64 4.19
N ASP A 41 -24.88 -3.98 3.56
CA ASP A 41 -25.08 -5.31 2.97
C ASP A 41 -24.32 -5.50 1.65
N ALA A 42 -24.11 -4.43 0.88
CA ALA A 42 -23.36 -4.45 -0.38
C ALA A 42 -22.80 -3.08 -0.71
N ALA A 43 -21.62 -3.02 -1.33
CA ALA A 43 -20.97 -1.78 -1.74
C ALA A 43 -20.65 -1.79 -3.26
N LEU A 44 -20.87 -0.66 -3.90
CA LEU A 44 -20.55 -0.45 -5.32
C LEU A 44 -19.66 0.77 -5.49
N MET A 45 -18.66 0.64 -6.35
CA MET A 45 -17.81 1.74 -6.80
C MET A 45 -17.51 1.60 -8.29
N PHE A 46 -17.45 2.73 -8.99
CA PHE A 46 -17.08 2.77 -10.39
C PHE A 46 -15.70 3.40 -10.55
N HIS A 47 -14.80 2.68 -11.22
CA HIS A 47 -13.47 3.19 -11.56
C HIS A 47 -13.43 3.53 -13.06
N PRO A 48 -13.01 4.74 -13.46
CA PRO A 48 -12.91 5.10 -14.87
C PRO A 48 -11.84 4.24 -15.57
N ALA A 49 -12.20 3.71 -16.73
CA ALA A 49 -11.33 2.90 -17.56
C ALA A 49 -11.71 3.06 -19.03
N ASN A 50 -10.92 2.48 -19.93
CA ASN A 50 -11.22 2.47 -21.38
C ASN A 50 -12.15 1.32 -21.80
N LYS A 51 -12.64 0.53 -20.85
CA LYS A 51 -13.50 -0.64 -21.06
C LYS A 51 -14.47 -0.80 -19.90
N ASN A 52 -15.63 -1.39 -20.19
CA ASN A 52 -16.53 -1.88 -19.16
C ASN A 52 -16.13 -3.29 -18.77
N SER A 53 -15.75 -3.49 -17.51
CA SER A 53 -15.33 -4.79 -16.99
C SER A 53 -15.86 -5.01 -15.58
N VAL A 54 -16.00 -6.27 -15.20
CA VAL A 54 -16.29 -6.64 -13.81
C VAL A 54 -15.09 -6.39 -12.91
N THR A 55 -15.27 -6.57 -11.61
CA THR A 55 -14.23 -6.39 -10.58
C THR A 55 -12.97 -7.19 -10.93
N GLN A 56 -11.83 -6.55 -10.80
CA GLN A 56 -10.51 -7.11 -11.13
C GLN A 56 -9.76 -7.49 -9.87
N LYS A 57 -8.84 -8.47 -9.98
CA LYS A 57 -7.83 -8.71 -8.95
C LYS A 57 -6.90 -7.50 -8.83
N THR A 58 -6.60 -7.10 -7.61
CA THR A 58 -5.67 -6.01 -7.30
C THR A 58 -4.49 -6.50 -6.48
N GLN A 59 -3.42 -5.71 -6.43
CA GLN A 59 -2.29 -5.92 -5.53
C GLN A 59 -2.51 -5.20 -4.22
N THR A 60 -1.87 -5.68 -3.16
CA THR A 60 -1.75 -4.98 -1.88
C THR A 60 -0.77 -3.82 -1.99
N VAL A 61 -0.82 -2.92 -1.02
CA VAL A 61 0.22 -1.90 -0.80
C VAL A 61 0.52 -1.79 0.68
N GLU A 62 1.78 -2.00 1.06
CA GLU A 62 2.34 -1.61 2.35
C GLU A 62 3.17 -0.34 2.14
N PRO A 63 2.63 0.84 2.51
CA PRO A 63 3.25 2.13 2.26
C PRO A 63 4.11 2.53 3.45
N VAL A 64 5.41 2.31 3.37
CA VAL A 64 6.30 2.48 4.52
C VAL A 64 7.35 3.55 4.31
N ASP A 65 7.57 4.36 5.34
CA ASP A 65 8.74 5.19 5.53
C ASP A 65 9.75 4.43 6.41
N ILE A 66 11.01 4.44 5.99
CA ILE A 66 12.13 3.87 6.73
C ILE A 66 13.13 4.97 7.00
N GLU A 67 13.40 5.17 8.27
CA GLU A 67 14.25 6.21 8.79
C GLU A 67 15.44 5.57 9.53
N PHE A 68 16.64 6.08 9.29
CA PHE A 68 17.85 5.72 10.02
C PHE A 68 18.36 6.93 10.78
N PHE A 69 18.75 6.69 12.02
CA PHE A 69 19.30 7.69 12.94
C PHE A 69 20.72 7.29 13.33
N GLY A 70 21.63 8.19 13.15
CA GLY A 70 23.04 8.05 13.46
C GLY A 70 23.55 9.20 14.32
N LYS A 71 24.78 9.67 14.03
CA LYS A 71 25.42 10.77 14.75
C LYS A 71 26.27 11.61 13.82
N THR A 72 26.06 12.90 13.81
CA THR A 72 26.85 13.83 13.00
C THR A 72 28.28 13.96 13.48
N ALA A 73 29.21 14.17 12.54
CA ALA A 73 30.59 14.52 12.80
C ALA A 73 31.19 15.21 11.57
N HIS A 74 32.31 15.93 11.77
CA HIS A 74 33.06 16.50 10.63
C HIS A 74 33.81 15.35 9.92
N ALA A 75 33.48 15.13 8.63
CA ALA A 75 33.94 13.96 7.88
C ALA A 75 35.46 13.84 7.75
N ALA A 76 36.20 14.95 7.72
CA ALA A 76 37.67 14.94 7.66
C ALA A 76 38.35 15.15 9.01
N GLY A 77 37.70 15.89 9.95
CA GLY A 77 38.34 16.28 11.21
C GLY A 77 38.19 15.29 12.35
N SER A 78 37.07 14.54 12.40
CA SER A 78 36.79 13.57 13.47
C SER A 78 35.75 12.52 13.02
N PRO A 79 36.02 11.81 11.91
CA PRO A 79 35.05 10.86 11.35
C PRO A 79 34.71 9.71 12.32
N GLU A 80 35.63 9.33 13.19
CA GLU A 80 35.45 8.27 14.22
C GLU A 80 34.36 8.59 15.25
N LYS A 81 33.97 9.86 15.38
CA LYS A 81 32.89 10.29 16.28
C LYS A 81 31.49 10.23 15.66
N GLY A 82 31.42 10.02 14.33
CA GLY A 82 30.19 9.96 13.59
C GLY A 82 29.61 8.56 13.45
N ILE A 83 28.29 8.49 13.22
CA ILE A 83 27.58 7.27 12.82
C ILE A 83 26.77 7.66 11.56
N ASN A 84 27.13 7.09 10.42
CA ASN A 84 26.59 7.51 9.14
C ASN A 84 25.25 6.82 8.82
N ALA A 85 24.14 7.53 9.01
CA ALA A 85 22.80 7.04 8.72
C ALA A 85 22.57 6.75 7.23
N LEU A 86 23.20 7.53 6.34
CA LEU A 86 23.07 7.31 4.89
C LEU A 86 23.73 6.00 4.45
N HIS A 87 24.88 5.64 5.01
CA HIS A 87 25.51 4.35 4.70
C HIS A 87 24.61 3.18 5.13
N ALA A 88 24.00 3.26 6.31
CA ALA A 88 23.03 2.25 6.77
C ALA A 88 21.84 2.13 5.80
N LEU A 89 21.27 3.26 5.37
CA LEU A 89 20.16 3.29 4.41
C LEU A 89 20.55 2.70 3.05
N ILE A 90 21.73 3.01 2.52
CA ILE A 90 22.21 2.45 1.24
C ILE A 90 22.38 0.93 1.33
N HIS A 91 22.95 0.43 2.43
CA HIS A 91 23.10 -1.01 2.65
C HIS A 91 21.73 -1.70 2.81
N PHE A 92 20.80 -1.08 3.52
CA PHE A 92 19.43 -1.55 3.61
C PHE A 92 18.78 -1.64 2.23
N TYR A 93 18.86 -0.59 1.40
CA TYR A 93 18.30 -0.52 0.06
C TYR A 93 18.85 -1.64 -0.83
N ASN A 94 20.15 -1.85 -0.84
CA ASN A 94 20.81 -2.93 -1.59
C ASN A 94 20.39 -4.32 -1.10
N THR A 95 20.22 -4.49 0.22
CA THR A 95 19.77 -5.75 0.82
C THR A 95 18.34 -6.09 0.37
N LEU A 96 17.43 -5.12 0.33
CA LEU A 96 16.09 -5.32 -0.21
C LEU A 96 16.12 -5.83 -1.66
N HIS A 97 16.93 -5.20 -2.51
CA HIS A 97 17.06 -5.62 -3.91
C HIS A 97 17.65 -7.02 -4.05
N SER A 98 18.60 -7.40 -3.20
CA SER A 98 19.16 -8.76 -3.19
C SER A 98 18.12 -9.83 -2.89
N HIS A 99 17.10 -9.52 -2.09
CA HIS A 99 16.01 -10.44 -1.73
C HIS A 99 14.94 -10.58 -2.82
N GLN A 100 14.91 -9.71 -3.83
CA GLN A 100 13.92 -9.79 -4.93
C GLN A 100 14.05 -11.06 -5.77
N THR A 101 15.24 -11.63 -5.87
CA THR A 101 15.46 -12.92 -6.56
C THR A 101 15.18 -14.14 -5.68
N GLY A 102 14.95 -13.95 -4.39
CA GLY A 102 14.73 -14.98 -3.37
C GLY A 102 13.39 -14.83 -2.65
N LYS A 103 13.47 -14.42 -1.40
CA LYS A 103 12.31 -14.33 -0.49
C LYS A 103 11.22 -13.36 -0.99
N PHE A 104 11.60 -12.32 -1.73
CA PHE A 104 10.68 -11.30 -2.25
C PHE A 104 10.38 -11.46 -3.76
N LYS A 105 10.63 -12.63 -4.34
CA LYS A 105 10.50 -12.86 -5.80
C LYS A 105 9.11 -12.57 -6.39
N ASN A 106 8.07 -12.68 -5.56
CA ASN A 106 6.68 -12.45 -5.97
C ASN A 106 6.20 -11.04 -5.59
N LEU A 107 7.05 -10.25 -4.95
CA LEU A 107 6.73 -8.90 -4.50
C LEU A 107 7.25 -7.86 -5.48
N ASN A 108 6.53 -6.76 -5.58
CA ASN A 108 7.02 -5.56 -6.24
C ASN A 108 7.38 -4.53 -5.16
N ILE A 109 8.69 -4.36 -4.91
CA ILE A 109 9.21 -3.41 -3.91
C ILE A 109 9.93 -2.30 -4.65
N HIS A 110 9.43 -1.09 -4.53
CA HIS A 110 10.02 0.09 -5.13
C HIS A 110 9.90 1.29 -4.20
N GLY A 111 10.87 2.18 -4.29
CA GLY A 111 10.92 3.35 -3.41
C GLY A 111 11.97 4.34 -3.84
N VAL A 112 12.05 5.42 -3.08
CA VAL A 112 12.98 6.54 -3.28
C VAL A 112 13.65 6.91 -1.96
N ILE A 113 14.90 7.37 -2.02
CA ILE A 113 15.56 8.04 -0.89
C ILE A 113 15.08 9.48 -0.87
N THR A 114 14.45 9.90 0.22
CA THR A 114 13.88 11.23 0.40
C THR A 114 14.78 12.17 1.18
N ASP A 115 15.69 11.62 2.01
CA ASP A 115 16.74 12.36 2.72
C ASP A 115 18.01 11.51 2.83
N GLY A 116 19.15 12.09 2.52
CA GLY A 116 20.46 11.44 2.55
C GLY A 116 21.57 12.34 3.09
N GLY A 117 21.21 13.43 3.79
CA GLY A 117 22.14 14.40 4.33
C GLY A 117 22.23 15.68 3.49
N LYS A 118 23.01 16.67 3.95
CA LYS A 118 23.00 18.04 3.42
C LYS A 118 24.32 18.49 2.78
N ALA A 119 25.44 18.01 3.29
CA ALA A 119 26.77 18.46 2.84
C ALA A 119 27.80 17.32 2.90
N PRO A 120 28.72 17.21 1.92
CA PRO A 120 29.65 16.09 1.83
C PRO A 120 30.73 16.07 2.95
N ASN A 121 30.98 17.20 3.59
CA ASN A 121 31.90 17.32 4.72
C ASN A 121 31.28 17.05 6.10
N VAL A 122 29.99 16.68 6.13
CA VAL A 122 29.26 16.36 7.37
C VAL A 122 28.71 14.95 7.26
N ILE A 123 29.05 14.08 8.22
CA ILE A 123 28.49 12.73 8.35
C ILE A 123 26.99 12.86 8.65
N PRO A 124 26.09 12.29 7.82
CA PRO A 124 24.66 12.38 8.03
C PRO A 124 24.23 11.61 9.29
N ASP A 125 23.56 12.26 10.20
CA ASP A 125 22.93 11.67 11.37
C ASP A 125 21.49 11.22 11.13
N TYR A 126 20.94 11.53 9.96
CA TYR A 126 19.59 11.15 9.54
C TYR A 126 19.58 10.79 8.05
N ALA A 127 18.84 9.72 7.72
CA ALA A 127 18.53 9.37 6.35
C ALA A 127 17.15 8.72 6.29
N LYS A 128 16.42 8.93 5.20
CA LYS A 128 15.06 8.45 5.02
C LYS A 128 14.83 7.93 3.61
N ALA A 129 14.09 6.83 3.51
CA ALA A 129 13.52 6.35 2.26
C ALA A 129 12.04 6.01 2.43
N ARG A 130 11.29 6.13 1.33
CA ARG A 130 9.87 5.81 1.24
C ARG A 130 9.66 4.69 0.25
N PHE A 131 8.88 3.67 0.62
CA PHE A 131 8.64 2.48 -0.20
C PHE A 131 7.16 2.14 -0.31
N TYR A 132 6.80 1.57 -1.45
CA TYR A 132 5.63 0.73 -1.63
C TYR A 132 6.07 -0.73 -1.78
N ILE A 133 5.51 -1.60 -0.95
CA ILE A 133 5.69 -3.05 -1.01
C ILE A 133 4.37 -3.63 -1.46
N ARG A 134 4.35 -4.26 -2.64
CA ARG A 134 3.14 -4.81 -3.26
C ARG A 134 3.25 -6.32 -3.37
N GLY A 135 2.20 -7.01 -2.97
CA GLY A 135 2.05 -8.47 -3.06
C GLY A 135 0.71 -8.85 -3.68
N ALA A 136 0.54 -10.12 -3.96
CA ALA A 136 -0.72 -10.66 -4.47
C ALA A 136 -1.77 -10.82 -3.35
N THR A 137 -1.34 -11.01 -2.12
CA THR A 137 -2.19 -11.17 -0.93
C THR A 137 -1.68 -10.34 0.24
N SER A 138 -2.60 -9.97 1.15
CA SER A 138 -2.29 -9.21 2.36
C SER A 138 -1.33 -9.95 3.30
N ASN A 139 -1.42 -11.28 3.37
CA ASN A 139 -0.48 -12.08 4.17
C ASN A 139 0.93 -12.00 3.62
N GLU A 140 1.09 -12.14 2.30
CA GLU A 140 2.40 -12.08 1.62
C GLU A 140 3.10 -10.73 1.83
N SER A 141 2.37 -9.62 1.69
CA SER A 141 2.95 -8.29 1.92
C SER A 141 3.26 -8.01 3.39
N ARG A 142 2.43 -8.51 4.33
CA ARG A 142 2.68 -8.40 5.77
C ARG A 142 3.92 -9.20 6.21
N GLU A 143 4.10 -10.41 5.70
CA GLU A 143 5.30 -11.22 5.94
C GLU A 143 6.56 -10.54 5.40
N ALA A 144 6.45 -9.86 4.25
CA ALA A 144 7.55 -9.05 3.72
C ALA A 144 7.94 -7.92 4.67
N VAL A 145 6.98 -7.18 5.23
CA VAL A 145 7.25 -6.13 6.21
C VAL A 145 7.93 -6.69 7.46
N ASN A 146 7.53 -7.87 7.93
CA ASN A 146 8.22 -8.51 9.07
C ASN A 146 9.67 -8.86 8.74
N THR A 147 9.92 -9.41 7.54
CA THR A 147 11.31 -9.66 7.08
C THR A 147 12.12 -8.37 6.97
N ILE A 148 11.51 -7.27 6.51
CA ILE A 148 12.15 -5.96 6.45
C ILE A 148 12.55 -5.47 7.85
N LYS A 149 11.73 -5.68 8.87
CA LYS A 149 12.08 -5.36 10.26
C LYS A 149 13.29 -6.16 10.77
N ASP A 150 13.40 -7.44 10.38
CA ASP A 150 14.56 -8.26 10.71
C ASP A 150 15.84 -7.74 10.01
N ILE A 151 15.73 -7.35 8.75
CA ILE A 151 16.82 -6.72 7.99
C ILE A 151 17.25 -5.42 8.67
N LEU A 152 16.31 -4.55 9.04
CA LEU A 152 16.61 -3.30 9.77
C LEU A 152 17.39 -3.56 11.05
N THR A 153 16.95 -4.56 11.83
CA THR A 153 17.66 -4.97 13.05
C THR A 153 19.12 -5.40 12.77
N GLY A 154 19.35 -6.11 11.66
CA GLY A 154 20.69 -6.52 11.23
C GLY A 154 21.56 -5.33 10.80
N ILE A 155 21.00 -4.41 10.04
CA ILE A 155 21.67 -3.17 9.60
C ILE A 155 22.03 -2.28 10.80
N ASP A 156 21.11 -2.09 11.73
CA ASP A 156 21.33 -1.28 12.93
C ASP A 156 22.52 -1.81 13.74
N LYS A 157 22.61 -3.12 13.93
CA LYS A 157 23.76 -3.75 14.60
C LYS A 157 25.08 -3.56 13.84
N ALA A 158 25.04 -3.63 12.50
CA ALA A 158 26.23 -3.51 11.67
C ALA A 158 26.79 -2.07 11.62
N PHE A 159 25.90 -1.08 11.67
CA PHE A 159 26.24 0.34 11.50
C PHE A 159 26.16 1.18 12.78
N ASN A 160 25.76 0.58 13.92
CA ASN A 160 25.47 1.26 15.20
C ASN A 160 24.40 2.37 15.03
N THR A 161 23.47 2.19 14.12
CA THR A 161 22.32 3.08 13.92
C THR A 161 21.13 2.62 14.73
N THR A 162 20.08 3.42 14.75
CA THR A 162 18.72 2.99 15.09
C THR A 162 17.82 3.29 13.92
N SER A 163 16.89 2.38 13.62
CA SER A 163 15.95 2.56 12.53
C SER A 163 14.51 2.60 13.02
N LYS A 164 13.65 3.21 12.21
CA LYS A 164 12.21 3.26 12.44
C LYS A 164 11.48 2.99 11.13
N LEU A 165 10.48 2.10 11.19
CA LEU A 165 9.53 1.86 10.11
C LEU A 165 8.17 2.40 10.52
N THR A 166 7.60 3.28 9.70
CA THR A 166 6.25 3.85 9.90
C THR A 166 5.44 3.77 8.64
N TYR A 167 4.11 3.69 8.77
CA TYR A 167 3.20 3.80 7.64
C TYR A 167 2.87 5.27 7.40
N PHE A 168 3.05 5.75 6.17
CA PHE A 168 2.74 7.14 5.83
C PHE A 168 1.31 7.33 5.28
N GLN A 169 0.65 6.23 4.91
CA GLN A 169 -0.77 6.16 4.57
C GLN A 169 -1.36 4.83 5.07
N ASN A 170 -2.66 4.65 4.92
CA ASN A 170 -3.31 3.37 5.19
C ASN A 170 -2.79 2.28 4.26
N ARG A 171 -2.72 1.06 4.78
CA ARG A 171 -2.43 -0.13 4.01
C ARG A 171 -3.59 -0.45 3.09
N VAL A 172 -3.28 -0.92 1.87
CA VAL A 172 -4.28 -1.35 0.91
C VAL A 172 -4.21 -2.87 0.78
N ASP A 173 -5.31 -3.53 1.05
CA ASP A 173 -5.44 -4.97 0.93
C ASP A 173 -5.66 -5.40 -0.54
N HIS A 174 -5.59 -6.70 -0.84
CA HIS A 174 -5.98 -7.24 -2.13
C HIS A 174 -7.51 -7.35 -2.21
N PHE A 175 -8.08 -7.27 -3.41
CA PHE A 175 -9.52 -7.35 -3.59
C PHE A 175 -10.04 -8.78 -3.38
N VAL A 176 -11.05 -8.95 -2.54
CA VAL A 176 -11.83 -10.18 -2.39
C VAL A 176 -12.96 -10.13 -3.41
N LEU A 177 -12.88 -10.98 -4.44
CA LEU A 177 -13.87 -11.00 -5.51
C LEU A 177 -15.17 -11.66 -5.06
N THR A 178 -16.31 -11.09 -5.47
CA THR A 178 -17.65 -11.62 -5.26
C THR A 178 -18.31 -11.91 -6.63
N PRO A 179 -17.97 -13.06 -7.29
CA PRO A 179 -18.38 -13.32 -8.66
C PRO A 179 -19.90 -13.34 -8.89
N GLU A 180 -20.67 -13.73 -7.88
CA GLU A 180 -22.15 -13.74 -7.98
C GLU A 180 -22.71 -12.32 -8.01
N PHE A 181 -22.09 -11.39 -7.28
CA PHE A 181 -22.48 -9.99 -7.30
C PHE A 181 -22.08 -9.31 -8.63
N ASP A 182 -20.86 -9.59 -9.11
CA ASP A 182 -20.41 -9.15 -10.43
C ASP A 182 -21.34 -9.63 -11.55
N LYS A 183 -21.80 -10.89 -11.48
CA LYS A 183 -22.73 -11.48 -12.44
C LYS A 183 -24.09 -10.79 -12.40
N LEU A 184 -24.64 -10.55 -11.20
CA LEU A 184 -25.90 -9.82 -11.04
C LEU A 184 -25.81 -8.42 -11.67
N PHE A 185 -24.74 -7.69 -11.35
CA PHE A 185 -24.49 -6.37 -11.91
C PHE A 185 -24.36 -6.41 -13.44
N SER A 186 -23.59 -7.36 -13.98
CA SER A 186 -23.40 -7.52 -15.42
C SER A 186 -24.71 -7.73 -16.16
N ASN A 187 -25.58 -8.61 -15.66
CA ASN A 187 -26.88 -8.87 -16.27
C ASN A 187 -27.74 -7.61 -16.31
N ILE A 188 -27.82 -6.88 -15.18
CA ILE A 188 -28.59 -5.63 -15.11
C ILE A 188 -28.03 -4.56 -16.05
N TYR A 189 -26.69 -4.44 -16.10
CA TYR A 189 -26.02 -3.47 -16.97
C TYR A 189 -26.25 -3.77 -18.44
N GLU A 190 -26.10 -5.03 -18.85
CA GLU A 190 -26.32 -5.47 -20.24
C GLU A 190 -27.80 -5.29 -20.67
N ASP A 191 -28.74 -5.65 -19.80
CA ASP A 191 -30.16 -5.46 -20.04
C ASP A 191 -30.56 -3.98 -20.21
N TYR A 192 -29.97 -3.11 -19.38
CA TYR A 192 -30.30 -1.69 -19.37
C TYR A 192 -29.62 -0.92 -20.50
N THR A 193 -28.36 -1.24 -20.85
CA THR A 193 -27.53 -0.46 -21.77
C THR A 193 -27.43 -1.08 -23.17
N GLY A 194 -27.66 -2.38 -23.31
CA GLY A 194 -27.36 -3.15 -24.52
C GLY A 194 -25.87 -3.35 -24.80
N LEU A 195 -24.99 -2.98 -23.84
CA LEU A 195 -23.53 -3.09 -23.94
C LEU A 195 -23.03 -4.30 -23.16
N THR A 196 -22.05 -5.01 -23.72
CA THR A 196 -21.42 -6.16 -23.07
C THR A 196 -20.36 -5.74 -22.08
N ILE A 197 -20.29 -6.43 -20.92
CA ILE A 197 -19.23 -6.30 -19.93
C ILE A 197 -18.13 -7.34 -20.18
N GLU A 198 -16.87 -6.91 -20.23
CA GLU A 198 -15.74 -7.82 -20.32
C GLU A 198 -15.53 -8.58 -19.01
N LYS A 199 -15.37 -9.90 -19.13
CA LYS A 199 -14.99 -10.75 -17.98
C LYS A 199 -13.57 -10.42 -17.56
N GLY A 200 -13.38 -10.36 -16.24
CA GLY A 200 -12.18 -9.83 -15.60
C GLY A 200 -10.84 -10.40 -16.05
N GLN A 201 -9.79 -9.62 -15.95
CA GLN A 201 -8.42 -10.04 -16.22
C GLN A 201 -7.89 -10.94 -15.09
N ILE A 202 -7.07 -11.93 -15.47
CA ILE A 202 -6.46 -12.90 -14.55
C ILE A 202 -5.27 -12.29 -13.80
N LYS A 203 -4.59 -11.28 -14.39
CA LYS A 203 -3.43 -10.65 -13.75
C LYS A 203 -3.86 -9.45 -12.90
N PRO A 204 -3.38 -9.36 -11.64
CA PRO A 204 -3.62 -8.18 -10.83
C PRO A 204 -3.09 -6.92 -11.52
N GLY A 205 -3.99 -5.98 -11.81
CA GLY A 205 -3.67 -4.64 -12.23
C GLY A 205 -3.44 -3.73 -11.04
N GLY A 206 -2.95 -2.68 -10.87
CA GLY A 206 -2.86 -1.70 -9.78
C GLY A 206 -3.36 -2.14 -8.41
N SER A 207 -3.71 -1.17 -7.60
CA SER A 207 -4.31 -1.34 -6.27
C SER A 207 -5.33 -0.24 -6.05
N THR A 208 -6.31 -0.50 -5.20
CA THR A 208 -7.33 0.48 -4.79
C THR A 208 -7.74 0.20 -3.36
N ASP A 209 -8.02 1.24 -2.58
CA ASP A 209 -8.50 1.11 -1.21
C ASP A 209 -9.96 0.59 -1.12
N ALA A 210 -10.67 0.50 -2.25
CA ALA A 210 -11.93 -0.25 -2.33
C ALA A 210 -11.72 -1.74 -2.00
N ALA A 211 -10.51 -2.26 -2.20
CA ALA A 211 -10.16 -3.61 -1.81
C ALA A 211 -10.29 -3.83 -0.29
N ASN A 212 -10.00 -2.83 0.55
CA ASN A 212 -10.22 -2.94 1.99
C ASN A 212 -11.70 -3.14 2.33
N VAL A 213 -12.60 -2.46 1.61
CA VAL A 213 -14.06 -2.63 1.77
C VAL A 213 -14.47 -4.05 1.44
N SER A 214 -13.91 -4.65 0.39
CA SER A 214 -14.25 -6.02 -0.05
C SER A 214 -13.95 -7.11 0.99
N HIS A 215 -13.19 -6.81 2.04
CA HIS A 215 -12.93 -7.73 3.15
C HIS A 215 -14.04 -7.74 4.21
N VAL A 216 -14.94 -6.76 4.19
CA VAL A 216 -16.01 -6.58 5.19
C VAL A 216 -17.40 -6.53 4.57
N THR A 217 -17.50 -6.20 3.28
CA THR A 217 -18.77 -6.04 2.55
C THR A 217 -18.61 -6.53 1.11
N PRO A 218 -19.54 -7.32 0.56
CA PRO A 218 -19.54 -7.73 -0.84
C PRO A 218 -19.65 -6.56 -1.81
#